data_fe6a3f77c747dfe59254b5f8c80249f8
#
_entry.id   fe6a3f77c747dfe59254b5f8c80249f8
#
_cell.length_a   1.000
_cell.length_b   1.000
_cell.length_c   1.000
_cell.angle_alpha   90.00
_cell.angle_beta   90.00
_cell.angle_gamma   90.00
#
_symmetry.space_group_name_H-M   'P 1'
#
loop_
_entity.id
_entity.type
_entity.pdbx_description
1 polymer ?
#
loop_
_entity_poly.entity_id
_entity_poly.type
_entity_poly.pdbx_seq_one_letter_code
_entity_poly.pdbx_strand_id
1 'polypeptide(L)'
;MASSWAAWKALGDQAEYLAVQYGDAPPDVTGRDVYIVDFSFPRETLMAMAYAANRVVLLDHHKTAQADLQGLEVPKLEITFNMDKSGATLTWEHFFGTQECWLVRYAEDRDLWKFQLPNSREVNAYLQSLPQTFEAYEEAYDLGPKQVALRGAGCMAWLRYYVESTKRLAYKTQFLGHEVPIVNAPFTAISEVVGELAEGQLFAMGWHVREDGKVVYSLRSKGDFDVSALAKSMGGGGHRNAAGFTLTQYPWELTCAPTPAVQ
;
A
#
# COMPACT_ATOMS: atom_id res chain seq x y z
N MET A 1 -0.22 -4.96 6.96
CA MET A 1 -0.26 -5.57 8.32
C MET A 1 -1.59 -5.36 9.05
N ALA A 2 -2.14 -4.15 9.14
CA ALA A 2 -3.40 -3.92 9.85
C ALA A 2 -4.57 -4.74 9.27
N SER A 3 -4.66 -4.90 7.96
CA SER A 3 -5.68 -5.71 7.28
C SER A 3 -5.56 -7.20 7.63
N SER A 4 -4.35 -7.75 7.61
CA SER A 4 -4.10 -9.14 7.99
C SER A 4 -4.29 -9.37 9.49
N TRP A 5 -3.95 -8.40 10.36
CA TRP A 5 -4.26 -8.47 11.79
C TRP A 5 -5.78 -8.48 12.04
N ALA A 6 -6.55 -7.68 11.30
CA ALA A 6 -8.02 -7.70 11.39
C ALA A 6 -8.60 -9.07 11.02
N ALA A 7 -8.07 -9.74 9.99
CA ALA A 7 -8.45 -11.11 9.64
C ALA A 7 -8.01 -12.11 10.73
N TRP A 8 -6.79 -11.95 11.28
CA TRP A 8 -6.28 -12.81 12.33
C TRP A 8 -7.11 -12.72 13.62
N LYS A 9 -7.63 -11.55 13.97
CA LYS A 9 -8.57 -11.39 15.12
C LYS A 9 -9.84 -12.25 14.98
N ALA A 10 -10.27 -12.54 13.76
CA ALA A 10 -11.44 -13.36 13.48
C ALA A 10 -11.12 -14.85 13.32
N LEU A 11 -10.03 -15.16 12.62
CA LEU A 11 -9.72 -16.52 12.18
C LEU A 11 -8.66 -17.21 13.06
N GLY A 12 -7.89 -16.44 13.85
CA GLY A 12 -6.82 -16.97 14.70
C GLY A 12 -5.78 -17.73 13.92
N ASP A 13 -5.12 -18.67 14.59
CA ASP A 13 -4.05 -19.51 14.02
C ASP A 13 -4.59 -20.69 13.19
N GLN A 14 -5.92 -20.75 12.96
CA GLN A 14 -6.52 -21.75 12.08
C GLN A 14 -6.37 -21.39 10.60
N ALA A 15 -6.03 -20.15 10.30
CA ALA A 15 -5.75 -19.68 8.95
C ALA A 15 -4.24 -19.55 8.71
N GLU A 16 -3.82 -19.78 7.47
CA GLU A 16 -2.49 -19.47 6.98
C GLU A 16 -2.46 -18.05 6.43
N TYR A 17 -1.44 -17.26 6.79
CA TYR A 17 -1.31 -15.85 6.37
C TYR A 17 -0.11 -15.70 5.46
N LEU A 18 -0.36 -15.29 4.22
CA LEU A 18 0.67 -15.14 3.20
C LEU A 18 0.78 -13.65 2.81
N ALA A 19 1.97 -13.08 2.95
CA ALA A 19 2.27 -11.76 2.43
C ALA A 19 2.56 -11.87 0.93
N VAL A 20 1.88 -11.06 0.12
CA VAL A 20 2.05 -11.02 -1.33
C VAL A 20 2.33 -9.60 -1.81
N GLN A 21 3.05 -9.47 -2.92
CA GLN A 21 3.36 -8.20 -3.56
C GLN A 21 3.01 -8.26 -5.06
N TYR A 22 2.89 -7.09 -5.69
CA TYR A 22 2.67 -7.03 -7.14
C TYR A 22 3.84 -7.69 -7.88
N GLY A 23 3.50 -8.66 -8.74
CA GLY A 23 4.46 -9.45 -9.51
C GLY A 23 4.86 -10.77 -8.86
N ASP A 24 4.37 -11.07 -7.66
CA ASP A 24 4.54 -12.39 -7.06
C ASP A 24 3.63 -13.43 -7.73
N ALA A 25 4.08 -14.68 -7.76
CA ALA A 25 3.24 -15.79 -8.18
C ALA A 25 2.10 -16.00 -7.18
N PRO A 26 0.87 -16.29 -7.64
CA PRO A 26 -0.22 -16.60 -6.74
C PRO A 26 0.06 -17.89 -5.95
N PRO A 27 -0.35 -17.97 -4.68
CA PRO A 27 -0.23 -19.20 -3.91
C PRO A 27 -1.20 -20.28 -4.43
N ASP A 28 -0.93 -21.54 -4.11
CA ASP A 28 -1.90 -22.60 -4.33
C ASP A 28 -3.07 -22.48 -3.35
N VAL A 29 -4.25 -22.27 -3.93
CA VAL A 29 -5.50 -22.08 -3.16
C VAL A 29 -6.50 -23.22 -3.39
N THR A 30 -6.05 -24.32 -3.99
CA THR A 30 -6.91 -25.46 -4.34
C THR A 30 -7.68 -25.98 -3.12
N GLY A 31 -9.01 -25.94 -3.21
CA GLY A 31 -9.91 -26.43 -2.16
C GLY A 31 -9.90 -25.63 -0.85
N ARG A 32 -9.41 -24.39 -0.85
CA ARG A 32 -9.33 -23.51 0.31
C ARG A 32 -10.39 -22.41 0.28
N ASP A 33 -10.78 -21.92 1.45
CA ASP A 33 -11.46 -20.63 1.60
C ASP A 33 -10.42 -19.54 1.69
N VAL A 34 -10.50 -18.56 0.79
CA VAL A 34 -9.45 -17.55 0.59
C VAL A 34 -9.98 -16.15 0.85
N TYR A 35 -9.25 -15.38 1.65
CA TYR A 35 -9.48 -13.95 1.85
C TYR A 35 -8.29 -13.18 1.31
N ILE A 36 -8.52 -12.34 0.29
CA ILE A 36 -7.52 -11.43 -0.27
C ILE A 36 -7.86 -10.06 0.28
N VAL A 37 -6.97 -9.50 1.11
CA VAL A 37 -7.23 -8.27 1.85
C VAL A 37 -6.20 -7.20 1.52
N ASP A 38 -6.65 -5.99 1.19
CA ASP A 38 -5.80 -4.84 0.90
C ASP A 38 -4.84 -5.06 -0.29
N PHE A 39 -5.24 -5.93 -1.20
CA PHE A 39 -4.48 -6.34 -2.37
C PHE A 39 -5.42 -6.95 -3.41
N SER A 40 -5.04 -6.89 -4.69
CA SER A 40 -5.74 -7.60 -5.77
C SER A 40 -4.74 -8.23 -6.73
N PHE A 41 -4.97 -9.48 -7.08
CA PHE A 41 -4.31 -10.10 -8.22
C PHE A 41 -4.91 -9.61 -9.55
N PRO A 42 -4.14 -9.64 -10.66
CA PRO A 42 -4.67 -9.39 -11.99
C PRO A 42 -5.89 -10.27 -12.30
N ARG A 43 -6.78 -9.78 -13.14
CA ARG A 43 -8.07 -10.40 -13.49
C ARG A 43 -7.99 -11.89 -13.79
N GLU A 44 -7.09 -12.30 -14.68
CA GLU A 44 -6.94 -13.69 -15.10
C GLU A 44 -6.45 -14.59 -13.95
N THR A 45 -5.53 -14.09 -13.14
CA THR A 45 -5.02 -14.78 -11.96
C THR A 45 -6.13 -14.97 -10.92
N LEU A 46 -6.89 -13.92 -10.62
CA LEU A 46 -7.99 -14.00 -9.66
C LEU A 46 -9.08 -14.97 -10.13
N MET A 47 -9.39 -14.99 -11.42
CA MET A 47 -10.32 -15.95 -12.01
C MET A 47 -9.81 -17.39 -11.80
N ALA A 48 -8.55 -17.67 -12.11
CA ALA A 48 -7.97 -19.00 -11.94
C ALA A 48 -8.01 -19.45 -10.46
N MET A 49 -7.67 -18.52 -9.54
CA MET A 49 -7.77 -18.77 -8.09
C MET A 49 -9.22 -19.09 -7.67
N ALA A 50 -10.21 -18.35 -8.16
CA ALA A 50 -11.61 -18.55 -7.82
C ALA A 50 -12.15 -19.91 -8.32
N TYR A 51 -11.67 -20.40 -9.46
CA TYR A 51 -12.02 -21.74 -9.94
C TYR A 51 -11.37 -22.87 -9.12
N ALA A 52 -10.16 -22.67 -8.62
CA ALA A 52 -9.43 -23.66 -7.83
C ALA A 52 -9.89 -23.71 -6.37
N ALA A 53 -10.27 -22.58 -5.79
CA ALA A 53 -10.68 -22.44 -4.41
C ALA A 53 -12.11 -22.98 -4.13
N ASN A 54 -12.43 -23.17 -2.85
CA ASN A 54 -13.82 -23.36 -2.41
C ASN A 54 -14.59 -22.03 -2.45
N ARG A 55 -13.97 -20.95 -1.98
CA ARG A 55 -14.51 -19.59 -1.95
C ARG A 55 -13.35 -18.60 -1.96
N VAL A 56 -13.53 -17.47 -2.65
CA VAL A 56 -12.62 -16.33 -2.60
C VAL A 56 -13.40 -15.07 -2.21
N VAL A 57 -12.90 -14.35 -1.22
CA VAL A 57 -13.41 -13.03 -0.82
C VAL A 57 -12.27 -12.03 -1.04
N LEU A 58 -12.53 -11.02 -1.86
CA LEU A 58 -11.60 -9.92 -2.11
C LEU A 58 -12.12 -8.64 -1.49
N LEU A 59 -11.32 -8.03 -0.63
CA LEU A 59 -11.62 -6.80 0.10
C LEU A 59 -10.50 -5.77 -0.19
N ASP A 60 -10.76 -4.83 -1.11
CA ASP A 60 -9.74 -3.92 -1.58
C ASP A 60 -10.26 -2.50 -1.83
N HIS A 61 -9.37 -1.54 -1.95
CA HIS A 61 -9.69 -0.12 -2.18
C HIS A 61 -8.79 0.54 -3.24
N HIS A 62 -7.98 -0.23 -3.96
CA HIS A 62 -7.11 0.29 -5.00
C HIS A 62 -7.88 0.59 -6.29
N LYS A 63 -7.85 1.85 -6.73
CA LYS A 63 -8.56 2.33 -7.95
C LYS A 63 -8.21 1.53 -9.19
N THR A 64 -6.95 1.19 -9.37
CA THR A 64 -6.48 0.45 -10.56
C THR A 64 -6.99 -0.98 -10.56
N ALA A 65 -7.05 -1.62 -9.40
CA ALA A 65 -7.60 -2.97 -9.24
C ALA A 65 -9.12 -2.99 -9.48
N GLN A 66 -9.85 -2.01 -8.95
CA GLN A 66 -11.28 -1.86 -9.23
C GLN A 66 -11.57 -1.76 -10.73
N ALA A 67 -10.77 -0.95 -11.46
CA ALA A 67 -10.94 -0.80 -12.90
C ALA A 67 -10.62 -2.08 -13.67
N ASP A 68 -9.60 -2.83 -13.27
CA ASP A 68 -9.20 -4.11 -13.90
C ASP A 68 -10.25 -5.20 -13.66
N LEU A 69 -10.86 -5.22 -12.49
CA LEU A 69 -11.83 -6.25 -12.09
C LEU A 69 -13.28 -5.85 -12.36
N GLN A 70 -13.52 -4.70 -13.00
CA GLN A 70 -14.88 -4.24 -13.30
C GLN A 70 -15.67 -5.25 -14.14
N GLY A 71 -16.88 -5.61 -13.67
CA GLY A 71 -17.74 -6.57 -14.35
C GLY A 71 -17.23 -8.04 -14.31
N LEU A 72 -16.28 -8.34 -13.43
CA LEU A 72 -15.85 -9.70 -13.21
C LEU A 72 -16.89 -10.44 -12.36
N GLU A 73 -17.54 -11.43 -12.95
CA GLU A 73 -18.47 -12.33 -12.28
C GLU A 73 -17.96 -13.76 -12.43
N VAL A 74 -17.54 -14.35 -11.33
CA VAL A 74 -17.06 -15.75 -11.27
C VAL A 74 -17.75 -16.44 -10.10
N PRO A 75 -18.25 -17.67 -10.27
CA PRO A 75 -18.78 -18.45 -9.16
C PRO A 75 -17.79 -18.51 -8.00
N LYS A 76 -18.27 -18.42 -6.76
CA LYS A 76 -17.46 -18.49 -5.53
C LYS A 76 -16.52 -17.29 -5.29
N LEU A 77 -16.56 -16.24 -6.12
CA LEU A 77 -15.79 -15.00 -5.95
C LEU A 77 -16.72 -13.89 -5.48
N GLU A 78 -16.42 -13.34 -4.33
CA GLU A 78 -17.04 -12.14 -3.79
C GLU A 78 -16.04 -10.99 -3.83
N ILE A 79 -16.41 -9.86 -4.42
CA ILE A 79 -15.54 -8.69 -4.56
C ILE A 79 -16.18 -7.50 -3.87
N THR A 80 -15.45 -6.87 -2.97
CA THR A 80 -15.84 -5.60 -2.34
C THR A 80 -14.78 -4.55 -2.58
N PHE A 81 -15.16 -3.47 -3.25
CA PHE A 81 -14.34 -2.26 -3.39
C PHE A 81 -15.00 -1.07 -2.72
N ASN A 82 -14.23 -0.34 -1.93
CA ASN A 82 -14.66 0.97 -1.43
C ASN A 82 -13.44 1.90 -1.27
N MET A 83 -13.39 2.94 -2.10
CA MET A 83 -12.28 3.91 -2.13
C MET A 83 -12.25 4.87 -0.92
N ASP A 84 -13.35 4.97 -0.17
CA ASP A 84 -13.46 5.82 1.01
C ASP A 84 -13.00 5.12 2.31
N LYS A 85 -12.66 3.82 2.21
CA LYS A 85 -12.20 2.97 3.30
C LYS A 85 -10.84 2.37 3.00
N SER A 86 -10.08 2.04 4.06
CA SER A 86 -8.85 1.26 3.91
C SER A 86 -9.15 -0.24 3.78
N GLY A 87 -8.20 -1.00 3.26
CA GLY A 87 -8.28 -2.46 3.27
C GLY A 87 -8.44 -3.04 4.67
N ALA A 88 -7.85 -2.40 5.70
CA ALA A 88 -8.02 -2.78 7.09
C ALA A 88 -9.46 -2.60 7.58
N THR A 89 -10.10 -1.49 7.24
CA THR A 89 -11.50 -1.22 7.59
C THR A 89 -12.45 -2.20 6.88
N LEU A 90 -12.23 -2.43 5.58
CA LEU A 90 -13.04 -3.41 4.84
C LEU A 90 -12.94 -4.81 5.44
N THR A 91 -11.73 -5.22 5.84
CA THR A 91 -11.49 -6.51 6.48
C THR A 91 -12.18 -6.59 7.85
N TRP A 92 -12.04 -5.54 8.66
CA TRP A 92 -12.69 -5.49 9.97
C TRP A 92 -14.21 -5.56 9.87
N GLU A 93 -14.81 -4.76 8.99
CA GLU A 93 -16.25 -4.75 8.77
C GLU A 93 -16.79 -6.09 8.24
N HIS A 94 -16.01 -6.77 7.40
CA HIS A 94 -16.40 -8.09 6.90
C HIS A 94 -16.57 -9.11 8.03
N PHE A 95 -15.67 -9.10 9.02
CA PHE A 95 -15.69 -10.09 10.11
C PHE A 95 -16.48 -9.64 11.34
N PHE A 96 -16.47 -8.33 11.66
CA PHE A 96 -16.98 -7.79 12.92
C PHE A 96 -18.14 -6.78 12.74
N GLY A 97 -18.54 -6.52 11.49
CA GLY A 97 -19.60 -5.54 11.19
C GLY A 97 -19.21 -4.14 11.64
N THR A 98 -20.12 -3.46 12.31
CA THR A 98 -19.93 -2.06 12.75
C THR A 98 -19.20 -1.90 14.09
N GLN A 99 -18.60 -2.96 14.62
CA GLN A 99 -17.85 -2.88 15.87
C GLN A 99 -16.65 -1.94 15.73
N GLU A 100 -16.52 -1.00 16.66
CA GLU A 100 -15.42 -0.02 16.64
C GLU A 100 -14.09 -0.65 17.00
N CYS A 101 -13.05 -0.36 16.21
CA CYS A 101 -11.68 -0.74 16.47
C CYS A 101 -10.76 0.47 16.24
N TRP A 102 -10.18 0.99 17.32
CA TRP A 102 -9.33 2.17 17.25
C TRP A 102 -8.10 1.95 16.33
N LEU A 103 -7.46 0.77 16.39
CA LEU A 103 -6.28 0.48 15.59
C LEU A 103 -6.58 0.54 14.09
N VAL A 104 -7.68 -0.09 13.68
CA VAL A 104 -8.14 -0.08 12.28
C VAL A 104 -8.48 1.34 11.82
N ARG A 105 -9.15 2.14 12.66
CA ARG A 105 -9.45 3.55 12.34
C ARG A 105 -8.19 4.39 12.16
N TYR A 106 -7.17 4.21 12.99
CA TYR A 106 -5.89 4.91 12.83
C TYR A 106 -5.11 4.43 11.60
N ALA A 107 -5.16 3.13 11.29
CA ALA A 107 -4.60 2.61 10.06
C ALA A 107 -5.27 3.25 8.82
N GLU A 108 -6.61 3.33 8.81
CA GLU A 108 -7.36 4.00 7.74
C GLU A 108 -7.03 5.49 7.62
N ASP A 109 -6.96 6.20 8.74
CA ASP A 109 -6.67 7.64 8.76
C ASP A 109 -5.31 7.98 8.11
N ARG A 110 -4.33 7.07 8.25
CA ARG A 110 -3.05 7.16 7.56
C ARG A 110 -3.12 6.68 6.11
N ASP A 111 -3.75 5.56 5.87
CA ASP A 111 -3.80 4.92 4.55
C ASP A 111 -4.48 5.81 3.51
N LEU A 112 -5.57 6.45 3.92
CA LEU A 112 -6.27 7.47 3.14
C LEU A 112 -5.65 8.87 3.25
N TRP A 113 -4.49 8.98 3.92
CA TRP A 113 -3.72 10.23 4.10
C TRP A 113 -4.50 11.38 4.73
N LYS A 114 -5.49 11.08 5.57
CA LYS A 114 -6.39 12.06 6.21
C LYS A 114 -5.72 12.74 7.41
N PHE A 115 -5.09 11.97 8.29
CA PHE A 115 -4.45 12.43 9.55
C PHE A 115 -5.34 13.33 10.41
N GLN A 116 -6.63 12.96 10.52
CA GLN A 116 -7.65 13.73 11.25
C GLN A 116 -7.85 13.25 12.69
N LEU A 117 -7.41 12.02 13.01
CA LEU A 117 -7.52 11.52 14.37
C LEU A 117 -6.44 12.13 15.29
N PRO A 118 -6.72 12.27 16.59
CA PRO A 118 -5.77 12.82 17.56
C PRO A 118 -4.45 12.03 17.57
N ASN A 119 -3.31 12.70 17.36
CA ASN A 119 -1.96 12.11 17.33
C ASN A 119 -1.81 10.97 16.30
N SER A 120 -2.54 11.06 15.18
CA SER A 120 -2.56 9.99 14.17
C SER A 120 -1.17 9.69 13.61
N ARG A 121 -0.35 10.70 13.42
CA ARG A 121 1.02 10.53 12.93
C ARG A 121 1.89 9.77 13.92
N GLU A 122 1.81 10.12 15.21
CA GLU A 122 2.52 9.45 16.29
C GLU A 122 2.07 7.98 16.44
N VAL A 123 0.76 7.75 16.47
CA VAL A 123 0.19 6.39 16.54
C VAL A 123 0.69 5.53 15.39
N ASN A 124 0.59 6.03 14.17
CA ASN A 124 1.01 5.28 12.99
C ASN A 124 2.54 5.10 12.92
N ALA A 125 3.33 6.08 13.36
CA ALA A 125 4.79 5.93 13.44
C ALA A 125 5.19 4.82 14.41
N TYR A 126 4.50 4.70 15.54
CA TYR A 126 4.72 3.57 16.46
C TYR A 126 4.34 2.24 15.83
N LEU A 127 3.13 2.12 15.26
CA LEU A 127 2.68 0.88 14.60
C LEU A 127 3.62 0.43 13.49
N GLN A 128 4.20 1.37 12.74
CA GLN A 128 5.19 1.07 11.71
C GLN A 128 6.54 0.65 12.26
N SER A 129 6.89 1.08 13.47
CA SER A 129 8.15 0.70 14.11
C SER A 129 8.12 -0.71 14.74
N LEU A 130 6.93 -1.30 14.84
CA LEU A 130 6.77 -2.63 15.42
C LEU A 130 7.26 -3.74 14.46
N PRO A 131 7.68 -4.88 14.99
CA PRO A 131 7.76 -6.09 14.20
C PRO A 131 6.44 -6.36 13.49
N GLN A 132 6.50 -6.83 12.25
CA GLN A 132 5.31 -7.09 11.46
C GLN A 132 4.71 -8.47 11.83
N THR A 133 4.36 -8.62 13.12
CA THR A 133 3.73 -9.82 13.69
C THR A 133 2.37 -9.47 14.30
N PHE A 134 1.51 -10.46 14.41
CA PHE A 134 0.17 -10.27 14.98
C PHE A 134 0.24 -9.94 16.47
N GLU A 135 1.16 -10.58 17.18
CA GLU A 135 1.38 -10.36 18.61
C GLU A 135 1.80 -8.91 18.92
N ALA A 136 2.70 -8.35 18.12
CA ALA A 136 3.14 -6.98 18.31
C ALA A 136 1.99 -5.97 18.07
N TYR A 137 1.12 -6.25 17.10
CA TYR A 137 -0.09 -5.45 16.84
C TYR A 137 -1.14 -5.63 17.94
N GLU A 138 -1.28 -6.85 18.49
CA GLU A 138 -2.17 -7.13 19.62
C GLU A 138 -1.70 -6.40 20.89
N GLU A 139 -0.42 -6.47 21.23
CA GLU A 139 0.15 -5.71 22.33
C GLU A 139 -0.08 -4.19 22.16
N ALA A 140 0.07 -3.67 20.96
CA ALA A 140 -0.23 -2.27 20.67
C ALA A 140 -1.72 -1.96 20.86
N TYR A 141 -2.60 -2.87 20.42
CA TYR A 141 -4.04 -2.74 20.60
C TYR A 141 -4.42 -2.67 22.07
N ASP A 142 -3.85 -3.53 22.92
CA ASP A 142 -4.11 -3.56 24.35
C ASP A 142 -3.60 -2.30 25.09
N LEU A 143 -2.50 -1.70 24.62
CA LEU A 143 -1.99 -0.44 25.16
C LEU A 143 -2.95 0.74 24.97
N GLY A 144 -3.73 0.70 23.90
CA GLY A 144 -4.63 1.77 23.49
C GLY A 144 -3.97 3.00 22.86
N PRO A 145 -4.75 3.82 22.15
CA PRO A 145 -4.22 4.86 21.26
C PRO A 145 -3.42 5.94 21.99
N LYS A 146 -3.75 6.27 23.25
CA LYS A 146 -3.01 7.28 24.04
C LYS A 146 -1.58 6.83 24.36
N GLN A 147 -1.40 5.58 24.80
CA GLN A 147 -0.07 5.06 25.13
C GLN A 147 0.76 4.84 23.87
N VAL A 148 0.14 4.34 22.83
CA VAL A 148 0.78 4.18 21.52
C VAL A 148 1.25 5.54 20.97
N ALA A 149 0.45 6.59 21.08
CA ALA A 149 0.86 7.94 20.67
C ALA A 149 2.08 8.46 21.45
N LEU A 150 2.11 8.25 22.78
CA LEU A 150 3.25 8.64 23.61
C LEU A 150 4.54 7.94 23.17
N ARG A 151 4.48 6.65 22.90
CA ARG A 151 5.62 5.88 22.36
C ARG A 151 6.02 6.33 20.96
N GLY A 152 5.04 6.67 20.13
CA GLY A 152 5.25 7.13 18.76
C GLY A 152 5.86 8.51 18.63
N ALA A 153 5.83 9.33 19.67
CA ALA A 153 6.44 10.66 19.62
C ALA A 153 7.95 10.63 19.31
N GLY A 154 8.68 9.67 19.90
CA GLY A 154 10.09 9.43 19.58
C GLY A 154 10.30 8.94 18.15
N CYS A 155 9.45 8.02 17.69
CA CYS A 155 9.47 7.52 16.31
C CYS A 155 9.26 8.67 15.31
N MET A 156 8.30 9.57 15.59
CA MET A 156 8.03 10.74 14.75
C MET A 156 9.19 11.73 14.73
N ALA A 157 9.86 11.96 15.85
CA ALA A 157 11.04 12.84 15.89
C ALA A 157 12.16 12.32 15.00
N TRP A 158 12.43 11.01 15.06
CA TRP A 158 13.42 10.37 14.21
C TRP A 158 12.99 10.37 12.74
N LEU A 159 11.72 10.04 12.43
CA LEU A 159 11.20 10.03 11.07
C LEU A 159 11.31 11.41 10.41
N ARG A 160 10.97 12.48 11.11
CA ARG A 160 11.13 13.86 10.60
C ARG A 160 12.60 14.17 10.26
N TYR A 161 13.51 13.84 11.17
CA TYR A 161 14.95 14.00 10.90
C TYR A 161 15.39 13.20 9.67
N TYR A 162 14.93 11.95 9.56
CA TYR A 162 15.23 11.07 8.44
C TYR A 162 14.70 11.65 7.12
N VAL A 163 13.44 12.07 7.09
CA VAL A 163 12.80 12.68 5.91
C VAL A 163 13.57 13.91 5.46
N GLU A 164 13.85 14.84 6.37
CA GLU A 164 14.58 16.07 6.05
C GLU A 164 16.01 15.81 5.55
N SER A 165 16.70 14.82 6.10
CA SER A 165 18.04 14.46 5.65
C SER A 165 18.01 13.78 4.27
N THR A 166 17.06 12.91 4.04
CA THR A 166 16.92 12.14 2.79
C THR A 166 16.46 13.01 1.63
N LYS A 167 15.57 13.97 1.86
CA LYS A 167 15.14 14.95 0.84
C LYS A 167 16.32 15.72 0.21
N ARG A 168 17.37 15.99 0.98
CA ARG A 168 18.59 16.67 0.48
C ARG A 168 19.37 15.85 -0.54
N LEU A 169 19.12 14.56 -0.64
CA LEU A 169 19.75 13.66 -1.61
C LEU A 169 18.98 13.59 -2.92
N ALA A 170 17.82 14.25 -3.00
CA ALA A 170 16.99 14.25 -4.20
C ALA A 170 17.69 15.00 -5.34
N TYR A 171 17.51 14.49 -6.54
CA TYR A 171 17.95 15.13 -7.77
C TYR A 171 16.81 15.15 -8.79
N LYS A 172 16.92 15.97 -9.81
CA LYS A 172 15.91 16.02 -10.88
C LYS A 172 16.19 14.97 -11.95
N THR A 173 15.14 14.36 -12.46
CA THR A 173 15.18 13.39 -13.56
C THR A 173 14.06 13.67 -14.56
N GLN A 174 14.23 13.19 -15.80
CA GLN A 174 13.17 13.16 -16.80
C GLN A 174 12.43 11.84 -16.71
N PHE A 175 11.13 11.88 -16.54
CA PHE A 175 10.28 10.68 -16.52
C PHE A 175 8.99 10.93 -17.30
N LEU A 176 8.77 10.16 -18.36
CA LEU A 176 7.61 10.26 -19.26
C LEU A 176 7.28 11.71 -19.70
N GLY A 177 8.31 12.48 -20.05
CA GLY A 177 8.18 13.87 -20.50
C GLY A 177 8.06 14.92 -19.40
N HIS A 178 8.18 14.54 -18.13
CA HIS A 178 8.14 15.45 -16.99
C HIS A 178 9.49 15.51 -16.27
N GLU A 179 9.95 16.72 -15.94
CA GLU A 179 11.11 16.91 -15.05
C GLU A 179 10.60 16.88 -13.60
N VAL A 180 11.04 15.89 -12.81
CA VAL A 180 10.55 15.66 -11.45
C VAL A 180 11.69 15.33 -10.49
N PRO A 181 11.55 15.64 -9.20
CA PRO A 181 12.51 15.21 -8.19
C PRO A 181 12.40 13.71 -7.95
N ILE A 182 13.54 13.06 -7.81
CA ILE A 182 13.65 11.64 -7.47
C ILE A 182 14.67 11.43 -6.35
N VAL A 183 14.43 10.45 -5.49
CA VAL A 183 15.32 10.11 -4.37
C VAL A 183 15.35 8.59 -4.14
N ASN A 184 16.51 8.08 -3.71
CA ASN A 184 16.59 6.74 -3.14
C ASN A 184 16.17 6.81 -1.66
N ALA A 185 15.20 6.01 -1.28
CA ALA A 185 14.72 5.92 0.10
C ALA A 185 14.21 4.51 0.39
N PRO A 186 14.41 3.98 1.61
CA PRO A 186 13.90 2.67 1.98
C PRO A 186 12.37 2.64 1.99
N PHE A 187 11.81 1.48 1.74
CA PHE A 187 10.35 1.26 1.73
C PHE A 187 9.64 1.85 2.95
N THR A 188 10.25 1.73 4.13
CA THR A 188 9.66 2.17 5.41
C THR A 188 9.43 3.67 5.54
N ALA A 189 10.12 4.51 4.74
CA ALA A 189 10.01 5.96 4.81
C ALA A 189 9.71 6.61 3.44
N ILE A 190 9.61 5.82 2.37
CA ILE A 190 9.50 6.34 1.01
C ILE A 190 8.24 7.18 0.80
N SER A 191 7.13 6.81 1.47
CA SER A 191 5.87 7.54 1.36
C SER A 191 5.98 8.95 1.91
N GLU A 192 6.60 9.10 3.07
CA GLU A 192 6.79 10.37 3.74
C GLU A 192 7.79 11.24 2.98
N VAL A 193 8.94 10.68 2.59
CA VAL A 193 9.99 11.41 1.85
C VAL A 193 9.46 11.91 0.51
N VAL A 194 8.86 11.03 -0.28
CA VAL A 194 8.36 11.38 -1.62
C VAL A 194 7.12 12.27 -1.55
N GLY A 195 6.27 12.06 -0.55
CA GLY A 195 5.12 12.92 -0.30
C GLY A 195 5.51 14.36 0.01
N GLU A 196 6.58 14.57 0.78
CA GLU A 196 7.11 15.91 1.03
C GLU A 196 7.86 16.49 -0.17
N LEU A 197 8.59 15.66 -0.93
CA LEU A 197 9.23 16.11 -2.18
C LEU A 197 8.22 16.54 -3.25
N ALA A 198 7.01 16.00 -3.22
CA ALA A 198 5.95 16.37 -4.15
C ALA A 198 5.34 17.75 -3.87
N GLU A 199 5.68 18.40 -2.76
CA GLU A 199 5.19 19.75 -2.48
C GLU A 199 5.68 20.76 -3.51
N GLY A 200 4.73 21.46 -4.15
CA GLY A 200 5.04 22.43 -5.20
C GLY A 200 5.56 21.82 -6.50
N GLN A 201 5.54 20.50 -6.63
CA GLN A 201 5.89 19.76 -7.84
C GLN A 201 4.64 19.13 -8.47
N LEU A 202 4.72 18.80 -9.76
CA LEU A 202 3.65 18.03 -10.42
C LEU A 202 3.48 16.67 -9.74
N PHE A 203 4.59 15.98 -9.54
CA PHE A 203 4.74 14.79 -8.70
C PHE A 203 6.21 14.61 -8.32
N ALA A 204 6.50 13.67 -7.43
CA ALA A 204 7.85 13.25 -7.07
C ALA A 204 7.97 11.74 -7.16
N MET A 205 9.20 11.26 -7.26
CA MET A 205 9.53 9.84 -7.34
C MET A 205 10.47 9.44 -6.21
N GLY A 206 10.27 8.21 -5.71
CA GLY A 206 11.25 7.53 -4.88
C GLY A 206 11.54 6.15 -5.46
N TRP A 207 12.68 5.58 -5.11
CA TRP A 207 13.04 4.23 -5.53
C TRP A 207 13.85 3.48 -4.49
N HIS A 208 13.77 2.16 -4.52
CA HIS A 208 14.66 1.26 -3.78
C HIS A 208 14.80 -0.06 -4.52
N VAL A 209 15.81 -0.84 -4.16
CA VAL A 209 16.05 -2.16 -4.73
C VAL A 209 15.49 -3.22 -3.78
N ARG A 210 14.76 -4.19 -4.31
CA ARG A 210 14.30 -5.39 -3.59
C ARG A 210 15.40 -6.45 -3.53
N GLU A 211 15.22 -7.46 -2.68
CA GLU A 211 16.14 -8.61 -2.56
C GLU A 211 16.31 -9.39 -3.86
N ASP A 212 15.27 -9.43 -4.71
CA ASP A 212 15.28 -10.07 -6.03
C ASP A 212 15.99 -9.22 -7.12
N GLY A 213 16.58 -8.09 -6.75
CA GLY A 213 17.28 -7.17 -7.64
C GLY A 213 16.38 -6.23 -8.44
N LYS A 214 15.06 -6.33 -8.32
CA LYS A 214 14.13 -5.42 -8.98
C LYS A 214 14.10 -4.06 -8.29
N VAL A 215 13.86 -3.03 -9.07
CA VAL A 215 13.76 -1.65 -8.61
C VAL A 215 12.28 -1.29 -8.46
N VAL A 216 11.87 -0.95 -7.24
CA VAL A 216 10.53 -0.46 -6.94
C VAL A 216 10.52 1.06 -7.01
N TYR A 217 9.59 1.61 -7.76
CA TYR A 217 9.35 3.04 -7.90
C TYR A 217 8.06 3.43 -7.19
N SER A 218 8.14 4.48 -6.39
CA SER A 218 6.99 5.08 -5.70
C SER A 218 6.77 6.49 -6.20
N LEU A 219 5.55 6.81 -6.60
CA LEU A 219 5.14 8.11 -7.08
C LEU A 219 4.19 8.75 -6.08
N ARG A 220 4.38 10.03 -5.82
CA ARG A 220 3.45 10.83 -5.01
C ARG A 220 3.18 12.15 -5.73
N SER A 221 1.92 12.56 -5.72
CA SER A 221 1.49 13.87 -6.17
C SER A 221 0.67 14.57 -5.08
N LYS A 222 0.54 15.88 -5.21
CA LYS A 222 -0.41 16.67 -4.42
C LYS A 222 -1.36 17.38 -5.40
N GLY A 223 -2.62 17.48 -5.02
CA GLY A 223 -3.65 18.07 -5.89
C GLY A 223 -4.15 17.14 -7.00
N ASP A 224 -4.29 17.67 -8.20
CA ASP A 224 -5.08 17.02 -9.27
C ASP A 224 -4.33 16.05 -10.17
N PHE A 225 -3.02 15.97 -10.09
CA PHE A 225 -2.25 15.10 -10.95
C PHE A 225 -2.40 13.62 -10.55
N ASP A 226 -2.81 12.78 -11.50
CA ASP A 226 -3.06 11.34 -11.29
C ASP A 226 -1.82 10.51 -11.62
N VAL A 227 -1.03 10.17 -10.57
CA VAL A 227 0.15 9.31 -10.73
C VAL A 227 -0.18 7.85 -10.95
N SER A 228 -1.43 7.42 -10.69
CA SER A 228 -1.83 6.03 -10.92
C SER A 228 -1.87 5.67 -12.40
N ALA A 229 -2.20 6.63 -13.25
CA ALA A 229 -2.17 6.46 -14.70
C ALA A 229 -0.73 6.22 -15.21
N LEU A 230 0.25 7.00 -14.68
CA LEU A 230 1.66 6.78 -15.01
C LEU A 230 2.15 5.42 -14.52
N ALA A 231 1.83 5.07 -13.28
CA ALA A 231 2.22 3.76 -12.74
C ALA A 231 1.63 2.61 -13.56
N LYS A 232 0.36 2.72 -13.98
CA LYS A 232 -0.31 1.71 -14.82
C LYS A 232 0.37 1.56 -16.18
N SER A 233 0.82 2.63 -16.82
CA SER A 233 1.55 2.56 -18.09
C SER A 233 2.90 1.82 -17.98
N MET A 234 3.43 1.73 -16.74
CA MET A 234 4.67 1.02 -16.40
C MET A 234 4.42 -0.38 -15.81
N GLY A 235 3.18 -0.90 -15.90
CA GLY A 235 2.81 -2.20 -15.37
C GLY A 235 2.55 -2.25 -13.86
N GLY A 236 2.40 -1.09 -13.22
CA GLY A 236 2.06 -0.95 -11.80
C GLY A 236 0.63 -0.47 -11.56
N GLY A 237 0.42 0.22 -10.44
CA GLY A 237 -0.90 0.73 -10.07
C GLY A 237 -0.90 1.52 -8.76
N GLY A 238 -2.09 1.75 -8.21
CA GLY A 238 -2.29 2.46 -6.95
C GLY A 238 -3.45 3.45 -6.99
N HIS A 239 -3.34 4.46 -6.15
CA HIS A 239 -4.30 5.55 -6.02
C HIS A 239 -3.85 6.78 -6.81
N ARG A 240 -4.78 7.73 -7.02
CA ARG A 240 -4.53 8.97 -7.75
C ARG A 240 -3.27 9.71 -7.31
N ASN A 241 -3.04 9.84 -6.01
CA ASN A 241 -1.93 10.61 -5.46
C ASN A 241 -0.79 9.74 -4.88
N ALA A 242 -0.93 8.41 -4.92
CA ALA A 242 0.06 7.46 -4.40
C ALA A 242 0.03 6.17 -5.22
N ALA A 243 1.02 5.97 -6.05
CA ALA A 243 1.11 4.81 -6.93
C ALA A 243 2.55 4.32 -7.04
N GLY A 244 2.74 3.14 -7.62
CA GLY A 244 4.07 2.58 -7.81
C GLY A 244 4.12 1.52 -8.89
N PHE A 245 5.31 1.19 -9.32
CA PHE A 245 5.61 0.15 -10.30
C PHE A 245 6.98 -0.47 -10.03
N THR A 246 7.24 -1.61 -10.63
CA THR A 246 8.50 -2.35 -10.43
C THR A 246 9.13 -2.65 -11.79
N LEU A 247 10.44 -2.36 -11.93
CA LEU A 247 11.22 -2.62 -13.13
C LEU A 247 12.53 -3.33 -12.77
N THR A 248 13.27 -3.73 -13.79
CA THR A 248 14.67 -4.16 -13.66
C THR A 248 15.65 -3.01 -13.88
N GLN A 249 15.21 -1.90 -14.49
CA GLN A 249 15.99 -0.72 -14.80
C GLN A 249 16.14 0.21 -13.60
N TYR A 250 17.31 0.80 -13.45
CA TYR A 250 17.59 1.89 -12.51
C TYR A 250 17.16 3.26 -13.06
N PRO A 251 16.99 4.30 -12.21
CA PRO A 251 16.52 5.62 -12.64
C PRO A 251 17.34 6.26 -13.78
N TRP A 252 18.63 6.07 -13.78
CA TRP A 252 19.50 6.62 -14.83
C TRP A 252 19.37 5.92 -16.19
N GLU A 253 18.79 4.73 -16.23
CA GLU A 253 18.48 3.96 -17.44
C GLU A 253 17.13 4.37 -18.03
N LEU A 254 16.20 4.85 -17.20
CA LEU A 254 14.85 5.28 -17.63
C LEU A 254 14.92 6.55 -18.51
N THR A 255 15.89 7.42 -18.27
CA THR A 255 16.08 8.67 -19.02
C THR A 255 16.58 8.45 -20.45
N CYS A 256 17.06 7.25 -20.77
CA CYS A 256 17.59 6.89 -22.09
C CYS A 256 16.57 6.15 -22.97
N ALA A 257 15.39 5.79 -22.43
CA ALA A 257 14.36 5.10 -23.22
C ALA A 257 13.59 6.10 -24.09
N PRO A 258 13.39 5.82 -25.41
CA PRO A 258 12.51 6.66 -26.23
C PRO A 258 11.09 6.61 -25.66
N THR A 259 10.45 7.77 -25.55
CA THR A 259 9.05 7.93 -25.15
C THR A 259 8.19 6.98 -25.98
N PRO A 260 7.41 6.05 -25.39
CA PRO A 260 6.49 5.25 -26.19
C PRO A 260 5.52 6.20 -26.90
N ALA A 261 5.39 6.03 -28.21
CA ALA A 261 4.45 6.80 -29.01
C ALA A 261 3.03 6.56 -28.46
N VAL A 262 2.39 7.62 -27.97
CA VAL A 262 0.97 7.61 -27.60
C VAL A 262 0.18 7.34 -28.87
N GLN A 263 -0.40 6.15 -29.00
CA GLN A 263 -1.41 5.83 -30.01
C GLN A 263 -2.79 6.16 -29.48
#